data_f1f449d1366137ab75617e88d8f154e4
#
_entry.id   f1f449d1366137ab75617e88d8f154e4
#
_cell.length_a   1.000
_cell.length_b   1.000
_cell.length_c   1.000
_cell.angle_alpha   90.00
_cell.angle_beta   90.00
_cell.angle_gamma   90.00
#
_symmetry.space_group_name_H-M   'P 1'
#
loop_
_entity.id
_entity.type
_entity.pdbx_description
1 polymer ?
#
loop_
_entity_poly.entity_id
_entity_poly.type
_entity_poly.pdbx_seq_one_letter_code
_entity_poly.pdbx_strand_id
1 'polypeptide(L)'
;MSKVKTGLVLEGGAMRGIFSAGVLDYMLKKDIYYDYVIGVSAGAGNAVNYVSRQEGRTKKIITHENAESYYGVGQLFENKKILNLEMLVAEYALKDIPYDFDTFFASKTECERVLLLIARLERLSIKEILRRKMNF
;
A
#
# COMPACT_ATOMS: atom_id res chain seq x y z
N MET A 1 3.08 23.15 24.59
CA MET A 1 2.92 21.69 24.71
C MET A 1 3.31 21.07 23.39
N SER A 2 4.29 20.14 23.37
CA SER A 2 4.62 19.39 22.15
C SER A 2 3.43 18.51 21.76
N LYS A 3 2.96 18.61 20.51
CA LYS A 3 1.89 17.74 19.99
C LYS A 3 2.39 16.29 20.02
N VAL A 4 1.67 15.41 20.69
CA VAL A 4 1.97 13.97 20.67
C VAL A 4 1.79 13.47 19.25
N LYS A 5 2.84 12.86 18.67
CA LYS A 5 2.77 12.21 17.36
C LYS A 5 2.20 10.80 17.52
N THR A 6 1.34 10.43 16.60
CA THR A 6 0.69 9.13 16.56
C THR A 6 1.21 8.31 15.38
N GLY A 7 1.37 7.00 15.57
CA GLY A 7 1.86 6.09 14.54
C GLY A 7 0.99 4.85 14.38
N LEU A 8 0.89 4.38 13.15
CA LEU A 8 0.20 3.14 12.79
C LEU A 8 1.19 2.17 12.13
N VAL A 9 1.24 0.94 12.62
CA VAL A 9 2.09 -0.13 12.07
C VAL A 9 1.19 -1.21 11.47
N LEU A 10 1.41 -1.52 10.19
CA LEU A 10 0.64 -2.51 9.43
C LEU A 10 1.55 -3.68 9.06
N GLU A 11 1.26 -4.85 9.61
CA GLU A 11 1.99 -6.07 9.31
C GLU A 11 1.75 -6.58 7.89
N GLY A 12 2.66 -7.42 7.41
CA GLY A 12 2.47 -8.21 6.20
C GLY A 12 1.52 -9.38 6.46
N GLY A 13 1.13 -10.07 5.38
CA GLY A 13 0.26 -11.24 5.52
C GLY A 13 -0.54 -11.59 4.28
N ALA A 14 -0.09 -11.14 3.11
CA ALA A 14 -0.76 -11.38 1.83
C ALA A 14 -2.28 -11.13 1.92
N MET A 15 -3.12 -12.13 1.60
CA MET A 15 -4.57 -12.02 1.60
C MET A 15 -5.18 -11.69 2.98
N ARG A 16 -4.51 -12.01 4.08
CA ARG A 16 -4.97 -11.65 5.43
C ARG A 16 -5.00 -10.13 5.65
N GLY A 17 -4.25 -9.38 4.86
CA GLY A 17 -4.28 -7.91 4.86
C GLY A 17 -5.65 -7.30 4.57
N ILE A 18 -6.62 -8.07 4.04
CA ILE A 18 -8.00 -7.61 3.84
C ILE A 18 -8.69 -7.25 5.16
N PHE A 19 -8.37 -7.93 6.25
CA PHE A 19 -8.90 -7.59 7.57
C PHE A 19 -8.42 -6.18 7.98
N SER A 20 -7.12 -5.93 7.87
CA SER A 20 -6.54 -4.61 8.16
C SER A 20 -7.14 -3.53 7.26
N ALA A 21 -7.36 -3.83 5.97
CA ALA A 21 -8.01 -2.90 5.05
C ALA A 21 -9.41 -2.50 5.53
N GLY A 22 -10.23 -3.45 6.00
CA GLY A 22 -11.55 -3.15 6.55
C GLY A 22 -11.51 -2.24 7.79
N VAL A 23 -10.52 -2.44 8.66
CA VAL A 23 -10.29 -1.57 9.82
C VAL A 23 -9.91 -0.16 9.37
N LEU A 24 -9.01 -0.04 8.39
CA LEU A 24 -8.58 1.25 7.84
C LEU A 24 -9.72 1.99 7.14
N ASP A 25 -10.56 1.28 6.37
CA ASP A 25 -11.74 1.84 5.75
C ASP A 25 -12.71 2.41 6.81
N TYR A 26 -12.89 1.70 7.93
CA TYR A 26 -13.68 2.21 9.04
C TYR A 26 -13.05 3.46 9.68
N MET A 27 -11.73 3.48 9.85
CA MET A 27 -11.01 4.66 10.36
C MET A 27 -11.18 5.86 9.43
N LEU A 28 -11.09 5.66 8.10
CA LEU A 28 -11.35 6.72 7.11
C LEU A 28 -12.77 7.30 7.24
N LYS A 29 -13.78 6.44 7.41
CA LYS A 29 -15.18 6.87 7.67
C LYS A 29 -15.37 7.67 8.95
N LYS A 30 -14.46 7.53 9.90
CA LYS A 30 -14.48 8.21 11.19
C LYS A 30 -13.50 9.38 11.26
N ASP A 31 -12.89 9.76 10.13
CA ASP A 31 -11.87 10.82 10.05
C ASP A 31 -10.71 10.62 11.04
N ILE A 32 -10.34 9.37 11.29
CA ILE A 32 -9.21 9.00 12.15
C ILE A 32 -7.96 8.92 11.29
N TYR A 33 -6.98 9.78 11.53
CA TYR A 33 -5.71 9.85 10.80
C TYR A 33 -4.53 9.81 11.76
N TYR A 34 -3.44 9.21 11.30
CA TYR A 34 -2.18 9.13 12.03
C TYR A 34 -1.13 10.05 11.41
N ASP A 35 -0.20 10.54 12.25
CA ASP A 35 0.92 11.37 11.76
C ASP A 35 1.93 10.53 10.97
N TYR A 36 2.04 9.24 11.31
CA TYR A 36 3.00 8.31 10.70
C TYR A 36 2.37 6.94 10.46
N VAL A 37 2.59 6.39 9.27
CA VAL A 37 2.13 5.04 8.90
C VAL A 37 3.29 4.25 8.29
N ILE A 38 3.52 3.06 8.81
CA ILE A 38 4.49 2.11 8.29
C ILE A 38 3.82 0.79 7.94
N GLY A 39 4.13 0.24 6.77
CA GLY A 39 3.55 -1.03 6.32
C GLY A 39 4.58 -1.98 5.75
N VAL A 40 4.37 -3.27 5.98
CA VAL A 40 5.19 -4.37 5.48
C VAL A 40 4.39 -5.18 4.47
N SER A 41 4.92 -5.46 3.27
CA SER A 41 4.26 -6.29 2.24
C SER A 41 2.83 -5.81 1.95
N ALA A 42 1.80 -6.66 2.15
CA ALA A 42 0.38 -6.28 2.00
C ALA A 42 0.00 -5.07 2.88
N GLY A 43 0.62 -4.94 4.06
CA GLY A 43 0.44 -3.77 4.92
C GLY A 43 0.92 -2.47 4.27
N ALA A 44 1.97 -2.52 3.43
CA ALA A 44 2.41 -1.34 2.67
C ALA A 44 1.36 -0.92 1.61
N GLY A 45 0.72 -1.88 0.95
CA GLY A 45 -0.41 -1.62 0.06
C GLY A 45 -1.59 -0.96 0.78
N ASN A 46 -1.91 -1.46 1.96
CA ASN A 46 -2.96 -0.88 2.80
C ASN A 46 -2.58 0.54 3.29
N ALA A 47 -1.32 0.75 3.66
CA ALA A 47 -0.82 2.05 4.11
C ALA A 47 -1.00 3.13 3.04
N VAL A 48 -0.62 2.86 1.79
CA VAL A 48 -0.76 3.84 0.70
C VAL A 48 -2.21 4.16 0.41
N ASN A 49 -3.11 3.16 0.41
CA ASN A 49 -4.55 3.37 0.19
C ASN A 49 -5.18 4.20 1.32
N TYR A 50 -4.77 3.97 2.56
CA TYR A 50 -5.22 4.74 3.72
C TYR A 50 -4.74 6.19 3.65
N VAL A 51 -3.47 6.42 3.35
CA VAL A 51 -2.88 7.78 3.27
C VAL A 51 -3.47 8.59 2.11
N SER A 52 -3.81 7.95 1.00
CA SER A 52 -4.53 8.57 -0.13
C SER A 52 -6.05 8.66 0.09
N ARG A 53 -6.57 8.25 1.26
CA ARG A 53 -7.99 8.29 1.62
C ARG A 53 -8.91 7.53 0.68
N GLN A 54 -8.41 6.51 0.02
CA GLN A 54 -9.16 5.70 -0.93
C GLN A 54 -9.85 4.51 -0.26
N GLU A 55 -10.99 4.77 0.38
CA GLU A 55 -11.84 3.76 0.99
C GLU A 55 -12.22 2.64 0.00
N GLY A 56 -12.16 1.39 0.46
CA GLY A 56 -12.54 0.21 -0.31
C GLY A 56 -11.58 -0.16 -1.44
N ARG A 57 -10.52 0.62 -1.68
CA ARG A 57 -9.61 0.37 -2.80
C ARG A 57 -8.88 -0.97 -2.67
N THR A 58 -8.42 -1.35 -1.48
CA THR A 58 -7.79 -2.67 -1.27
C THR A 58 -8.74 -3.80 -1.62
N LYS A 59 -10.02 -3.71 -1.22
CA LYS A 59 -11.04 -4.71 -1.59
C LYS A 59 -11.18 -4.80 -3.10
N LYS A 60 -11.31 -3.66 -3.81
CA LYS A 60 -11.43 -3.63 -5.28
C LYS A 60 -10.25 -4.32 -5.97
N ILE A 61 -9.02 -4.09 -5.50
CA ILE A 61 -7.81 -4.73 -6.04
C ILE A 61 -7.87 -6.26 -5.83
N ILE A 62 -8.23 -6.72 -4.64
CA ILE A 62 -8.23 -8.14 -4.30
C ILE A 62 -9.37 -8.90 -5.01
N THR A 63 -10.51 -8.24 -5.26
CA THR A 63 -11.68 -8.85 -5.93
C THR A 63 -11.76 -8.56 -7.43
N HIS A 64 -10.73 -7.95 -8.01
CA HIS A 64 -10.68 -7.67 -9.44
C HIS A 64 -10.61 -8.98 -10.24
N GLU A 65 -11.20 -9.02 -11.44
CA GLU A 65 -11.27 -10.22 -12.28
C GLU A 65 -9.89 -10.83 -12.59
N ASN A 66 -8.85 -9.98 -12.67
CA ASN A 66 -7.48 -10.40 -12.92
C ASN A 66 -6.63 -10.52 -11.63
N ALA A 67 -7.25 -10.54 -10.47
CA ALA A 67 -6.51 -10.56 -9.20
C ALA A 67 -5.60 -11.79 -9.05
N GLU A 68 -5.99 -12.95 -9.62
CA GLU A 68 -5.18 -14.17 -9.60
C GLU A 68 -3.87 -14.03 -10.38
N SER A 69 -3.83 -13.22 -11.42
CA SER A 69 -2.59 -12.94 -12.19
C SER A 69 -1.61 -12.06 -11.40
N TYR A 70 -2.10 -11.39 -10.37
CA TYR A 70 -1.32 -10.49 -9.53
C TYR A 70 -0.65 -11.21 -8.35
N TYR A 71 -1.35 -12.16 -7.74
CA TYR A 71 -0.83 -13.01 -6.66
C TYR A 71 -1.25 -14.46 -6.92
N GLY A 72 -0.32 -15.35 -7.00
CA GLY A 72 -0.62 -16.77 -7.17
C GLY A 72 0.62 -17.63 -7.33
N VAL A 73 0.44 -18.90 -7.09
CA VAL A 73 1.52 -19.91 -7.25
C VAL A 73 2.01 -19.94 -8.70
N GLY A 74 1.16 -19.60 -9.67
CA GLY A 74 1.54 -19.49 -11.09
C GLY A 74 2.63 -18.46 -11.35
N GLN A 75 2.58 -17.30 -10.70
CA GLN A 75 3.59 -16.25 -10.83
C GLN A 75 4.97 -16.70 -10.31
N LEU A 76 5.01 -17.58 -9.32
CA LEU A 76 6.25 -18.14 -8.80
C LEU A 76 6.95 -19.03 -9.83
N PHE A 77 6.18 -19.78 -10.61
CA PHE A 77 6.71 -20.67 -11.65
C PHE A 77 7.09 -19.93 -12.94
N GLU A 78 6.30 -18.94 -13.37
CA GLU A 78 6.55 -18.23 -14.63
C GLU A 78 7.62 -17.13 -14.50
N ASN A 79 7.58 -16.33 -13.43
CA ASN A 79 8.38 -15.10 -13.32
C ASN A 79 9.37 -15.10 -12.15
N LYS A 80 9.45 -16.16 -11.35
CA LYS A 80 10.26 -16.23 -10.11
C LYS A 80 9.94 -15.08 -9.13
N LYS A 81 8.76 -14.46 -9.24
CA LYS A 81 8.30 -13.37 -8.39
C LYS A 81 6.96 -13.74 -7.77
N ILE A 82 6.86 -13.66 -6.46
CA ILE A 82 5.61 -13.93 -5.71
C ILE A 82 4.59 -12.82 -5.94
N LEU A 83 5.03 -11.64 -6.35
CA LEU A 83 4.22 -10.43 -6.49
C LEU A 83 4.67 -9.65 -7.73
N ASN A 84 3.75 -9.37 -8.65
CA ASN A 84 4.03 -8.52 -9.80
C ASN A 84 3.78 -7.05 -9.45
N LEU A 85 4.81 -6.38 -8.93
CA LEU A 85 4.73 -4.97 -8.54
C LEU A 85 4.55 -4.03 -9.73
N GLU A 86 5.06 -4.41 -10.91
CA GLU A 86 4.91 -3.60 -12.12
C GLU A 86 3.46 -3.56 -12.58
N MET A 87 2.78 -4.72 -12.59
CA MET A 87 1.36 -4.82 -12.89
C MET A 87 0.52 -4.05 -11.86
N LEU A 88 0.85 -4.16 -10.56
CA LEU A 88 0.14 -3.44 -9.51
C LEU A 88 0.19 -1.92 -9.71
N VAL A 89 1.35 -1.40 -10.07
CA VAL A 89 1.55 0.05 -10.24
C VAL A 89 1.07 0.50 -11.62
N ALA A 90 1.45 -0.22 -12.71
CA ALA A 90 1.16 0.21 -14.06
C ALA A 90 -0.29 -0.02 -14.48
N GLU A 91 -0.87 -1.15 -14.14
CA GLU A 91 -2.23 -1.49 -14.55
C GLU A 91 -3.26 -1.01 -13.54
N TYR A 92 -3.17 -1.48 -12.29
CA TYR A 92 -4.19 -1.12 -11.31
C TYR A 92 -4.14 0.34 -10.86
N ALA A 93 -2.95 0.89 -10.63
CA ALA A 93 -2.85 2.25 -10.11
C ALA A 93 -3.07 3.32 -11.18
N LEU A 94 -2.77 3.02 -12.46
CA LEU A 94 -2.88 4.01 -13.53
C LEU A 94 -4.12 3.84 -14.41
N LYS A 95 -4.72 2.62 -14.48
CA LYS A 95 -5.81 2.33 -15.41
C LYS A 95 -7.06 1.81 -14.73
N ASP A 96 -7.03 0.58 -14.20
CA ASP A 96 -8.25 -0.15 -13.81
C ASP A 96 -8.84 0.34 -12.49
N ILE A 97 -7.97 0.63 -11.51
CA ILE A 97 -8.35 1.13 -10.19
C ILE A 97 -7.48 2.36 -9.89
N PRO A 98 -7.79 3.53 -10.48
CA PRO A 98 -6.95 4.71 -10.42
C PRO A 98 -6.53 5.06 -8.98
N TYR A 99 -5.25 5.39 -8.83
CA TYR A 99 -4.70 5.79 -7.55
C TYR A 99 -4.68 7.32 -7.45
N ASP A 100 -5.14 7.84 -6.33
CA ASP A 100 -5.15 9.28 -6.05
C ASP A 100 -3.77 9.73 -5.53
N PHE A 101 -2.87 9.99 -6.46
CA PHE A 101 -1.53 10.49 -6.17
C PHE A 101 -1.55 11.88 -5.56
N ASP A 102 -2.48 12.74 -5.97
CA ASP A 102 -2.58 14.11 -5.50
C ASP A 102 -2.91 14.14 -4.01
N THR A 103 -3.93 13.41 -3.59
CA THR A 103 -4.26 13.27 -2.16
C THR A 103 -3.13 12.63 -1.37
N PHE A 104 -2.47 11.60 -1.92
CA PHE A 104 -1.34 10.95 -1.26
C PHE A 104 -0.18 11.91 -1.02
N PHE A 105 0.26 12.67 -2.04
CA PHE A 105 1.38 13.61 -1.90
C PHE A 105 1.02 14.85 -1.08
N ALA A 106 -0.23 15.30 -1.10
CA ALA A 106 -0.73 16.40 -0.26
C ALA A 106 -0.88 15.99 1.22
N SER A 107 -0.96 14.69 1.52
CA SER A 107 -1.13 14.22 2.89
C SER A 107 0.03 14.64 3.80
N LYS A 108 -0.29 15.08 5.02
CA LYS A 108 0.68 15.36 6.08
C LYS A 108 1.21 14.09 6.75
N THR A 109 0.56 12.95 6.53
CA THR A 109 0.98 11.66 7.06
C THR A 109 2.28 11.22 6.42
N GLU A 110 3.28 10.93 7.22
CA GLU A 110 4.51 10.26 6.75
C GLU A 110 4.21 8.79 6.49
N CYS A 111 4.54 8.30 5.29
CA CYS A 111 4.25 6.91 4.89
C CYS A 111 5.52 6.18 4.49
N GLU A 112 5.82 5.09 5.19
CA GLU A 112 6.98 4.25 4.91
C GLU A 112 6.59 2.80 4.63
N ARG A 113 7.40 2.12 3.81
CA ARG A 113 7.34 0.67 3.62
C ARG A 113 8.59 0.01 4.15
N VAL A 114 8.44 -1.16 4.75
CA VAL A 114 9.56 -2.04 5.07
C VAL A 114 9.61 -3.14 4.02
N LEU A 115 10.70 -3.20 3.27
CA LEU A 115 10.99 -4.31 2.37
C LEU A 115 11.93 -5.28 3.08
N LEU A 116 11.43 -6.47 3.39
CA LEU A 116 12.27 -7.57 3.86
C LEU A 116 12.85 -8.28 2.63
N LEU A 117 14.03 -7.89 2.20
CA LEU A 117 14.85 -8.70 1.31
C LEU A 117 15.61 -9.72 2.15
N ILE A 118 15.72 -10.96 1.65
CA ILE A 118 16.30 -12.13 2.34
C ILE A 118 17.71 -11.87 2.95
N ALA A 119 18.36 -10.76 2.62
CA ALA A 119 19.69 -10.38 3.10
C ALA A 119 19.79 -8.96 3.71
N ARG A 120 18.78 -8.11 3.63
CA ARG A 120 18.89 -6.72 4.09
C ARG A 120 17.51 -6.11 4.38
N LEU A 121 17.38 -5.53 5.56
CA LEU A 121 16.20 -4.74 5.93
C LEU A 121 16.42 -3.33 5.38
N GLU A 122 15.65 -2.93 4.37
CA GLU A 122 15.68 -1.56 3.85
C GLU A 122 14.39 -0.84 4.23
N ARG A 123 14.56 0.30 4.89
CA ARG A 123 13.49 1.25 5.19
C ARG A 123 13.48 2.31 4.10
N LEU A 124 12.36 2.42 3.39
CA LEU A 124 12.25 3.34 2.26
C LEU A 124 10.95 4.15 2.36
N SER A 125 11.08 5.47 2.26
CA SER A 125 9.91 6.35 2.14
C SER A 125 9.19 6.09 0.83
N ILE A 126 7.91 5.77 0.90
CA ILE A 126 7.09 5.50 -0.29
C ILE A 126 6.97 6.75 -1.15
N LYS A 127 6.82 7.93 -0.54
CA LYS A 127 6.74 9.21 -1.26
C LYS A 127 7.98 9.46 -2.12
N GLU A 128 9.16 9.17 -1.59
CA GLU A 128 10.43 9.37 -2.29
C GLU A 128 10.59 8.41 -3.47
N ILE A 129 10.19 7.14 -3.30
CA ILE A 129 10.26 6.14 -4.37
C ILE A 129 9.31 6.47 -5.50
N LEU A 130 8.07 6.85 -5.19
CA LEU A 130 7.09 7.20 -6.21
C LEU A 130 7.51 8.44 -6.99
N ARG A 131 8.03 9.48 -6.31
CA ARG A 131 8.58 10.65 -6.99
C ARG A 131 9.69 10.30 -7.97
N ARG A 132 10.65 9.46 -7.58
CA ARG A 132 11.76 9.03 -8.45
C ARG A 132 11.30 8.22 -9.67
N LYS A 133 10.27 7.37 -9.52
CA LYS A 133 9.78 6.51 -10.63
C LYS A 133 8.83 7.22 -11.57
N MET A 134 8.12 8.22 -11.11
CA MET A 134 7.07 8.91 -11.89
C MET A 134 7.52 10.28 -12.42
N ASN A 135 8.77 10.69 -12.20
CA ASN A 135 9.32 11.99 -12.61
C ASN A 135 8.49 13.21 -12.14
N PHE A 136 7.90 13.12 -10.93
CA PHE A 136 7.26 14.26 -10.26
C PHE A 136 8.26 15.08 -9.46
#